data_dd40f44eb31e92a142169074fd2b0617
#
_entry.id   dd40f44eb31e92a142169074fd2b0617
#
_cell.length_a   1.000
_cell.length_b   1.000
_cell.length_c   1.000
_cell.angle_alpha   90.00
_cell.angle_beta   90.00
_cell.angle_gamma   90.00
#
_symmetry.space_group_name_H-M   'P 1'
#
loop_
_entity.id
_entity.type
_entity.pdbx_description
1 polymer ?
#
loop_
_entity_poly.entity_id
_entity_poly.type
_entity_poly.pdbx_seq_one_letter_code
_entity_poly.pdbx_strand_id
1 'polypeptide(L)'
;MAQHHNTALRRQIGNRLRDLRVQAGITSQEKLAFSAGVHRTALGRLERGESGVTIEVLAAVLAPLEISLAAFFQPFQSMMLSAAPRRRR
;
A
#
# COMPACT_ATOMS: atom_id res chain seq x y z
N MET A 1 17.57 -17.88 -7.90
CA MET A 1 17.28 -16.53 -8.03
C MET A 1 16.37 -16.01 -7.00
N ALA A 2 16.80 -15.01 -6.37
CA ALA A 2 16.07 -14.46 -5.27
C ALA A 2 14.81 -13.76 -5.74
N GLN A 3 13.75 -13.98 -5.00
CA GLN A 3 12.50 -13.31 -5.25
C GLN A 3 12.32 -12.32 -4.13
N HIS A 4 11.94 -11.10 -4.49
CA HIS A 4 11.71 -10.08 -3.50
C HIS A 4 10.21 -9.88 -3.26
N HIS A 5 9.45 -10.94 -3.56
CA HIS A 5 8.02 -10.90 -3.30
C HIS A 5 7.76 -11.22 -1.84
N ASN A 6 7.03 -10.36 -1.20
CA ASN A 6 6.63 -10.57 0.18
C ASN A 6 5.12 -10.48 0.22
N THR A 7 4.49 -11.65 0.17
CA THR A 7 3.03 -11.72 0.11
C THR A 7 2.39 -11.07 1.32
N ALA A 8 2.96 -11.32 2.50
CA ALA A 8 2.41 -10.74 3.72
C ALA A 8 2.49 -9.21 3.68
N LEU A 9 3.62 -8.68 3.23
CA LEU A 9 3.78 -7.23 3.14
C LEU A 9 2.82 -6.64 2.11
N ARG A 10 2.69 -7.27 0.96
CA ARG A 10 1.77 -6.80 -0.06
C ARG A 10 0.34 -6.75 0.46
N ARG A 11 -0.06 -7.75 1.20
CA ARG A 11 -1.38 -7.81 1.78
C ARG A 11 -1.59 -6.72 2.81
N GLN A 12 -0.59 -6.49 3.64
CA GLN A 12 -0.68 -5.46 4.66
C GLN A 12 -0.75 -4.07 4.05
N ILE A 13 0.03 -3.82 3.01
CA ILE A 13 -0.02 -2.54 2.31
C ILE A 13 -1.40 -2.36 1.67
N GLY A 14 -1.90 -3.39 1.01
CA GLY A 14 -3.19 -3.31 0.36
C GLY A 14 -4.33 -3.07 1.35
N ASN A 15 -4.32 -3.79 2.47
CA ASN A 15 -5.35 -3.62 3.49
C ASN A 15 -5.30 -2.21 4.08
N ARG A 16 -4.11 -1.73 4.37
CA ARG A 16 -3.95 -0.40 4.92
C ARG A 16 -4.49 0.65 3.96
N LEU A 17 -4.14 0.51 2.68
CA LEU A 17 -4.59 1.46 1.67
C LEU A 17 -6.11 1.45 1.55
N ARG A 18 -6.69 0.27 1.52
CA ARG A 18 -8.13 0.14 1.44
C ARG A 18 -8.81 0.77 2.65
N ASP A 19 -8.29 0.52 3.85
CA ASP A 19 -8.87 1.09 5.05
C ASP A 19 -8.83 2.62 5.02
N LEU A 20 -7.70 3.18 4.58
CA LEU A 20 -7.57 4.63 4.50
C LEU A 20 -8.53 5.20 3.46
N ARG A 21 -8.71 4.51 2.34
CA ARG A 21 -9.65 4.95 1.33
C ARG A 21 -11.07 4.99 1.88
N VAL A 22 -11.46 3.92 2.55
CA VAL A 22 -12.81 3.82 3.12
C VAL A 22 -13.00 4.86 4.20
N GLN A 23 -11.99 5.05 5.06
CA GLN A 23 -12.07 6.05 6.12
C GLN A 23 -12.20 7.46 5.56
N ALA A 24 -11.64 7.70 4.38
CA ALA A 24 -11.74 9.00 3.74
C ALA A 24 -13.09 9.20 3.06
N GLY A 25 -13.97 8.20 3.12
CA GLY A 25 -15.28 8.30 2.50
C GLY A 25 -15.29 7.98 1.02
N ILE A 26 -14.16 7.50 0.49
CA ILE A 26 -14.08 7.15 -0.94
C ILE A 26 -14.42 5.68 -1.06
N THR A 27 -15.70 5.40 -1.27
CA THR A 27 -16.20 4.03 -1.27
C THR A 27 -15.84 3.27 -2.54
N SER A 28 -15.46 3.99 -3.60
CA SER A 28 -15.21 3.37 -4.90
C SER A 28 -13.72 3.41 -5.23
N GLN A 29 -13.17 2.23 -5.58
CA GLN A 29 -11.80 2.17 -6.07
C GLN A 29 -11.64 3.02 -7.32
N GLU A 30 -12.67 3.05 -8.14
CA GLU A 30 -12.62 3.81 -9.39
C GLU A 30 -12.42 5.29 -9.12
N LYS A 31 -13.10 5.82 -8.12
CA LYS A 31 -12.95 7.24 -7.79
C LYS A 31 -11.55 7.57 -7.34
N LEU A 32 -10.99 6.75 -6.49
CA LEU A 32 -9.62 6.99 -6.02
C LEU A 32 -8.64 6.84 -7.17
N ALA A 33 -8.80 5.82 -7.98
CA ALA A 33 -7.90 5.58 -9.11
C ALA A 33 -7.92 6.77 -10.06
N PHE A 34 -9.11 7.29 -10.34
CA PHE A 34 -9.25 8.45 -11.22
C PHE A 34 -8.51 9.66 -10.64
N SER A 35 -8.74 9.94 -9.36
CA SER A 35 -8.09 11.07 -8.71
C SER A 35 -6.58 10.93 -8.68
N ALA A 36 -6.09 9.70 -8.56
CA ALA A 36 -4.66 9.43 -8.46
C ALA A 36 -3.99 9.29 -9.83
N GLY A 37 -4.77 9.22 -10.90
CA GLY A 37 -4.21 9.03 -12.23
C GLY A 37 -3.69 7.63 -12.45
N VAL A 38 -4.27 6.63 -11.81
CA VAL A 38 -3.87 5.23 -12.00
C VAL A 38 -5.06 4.43 -12.48
N HIS A 39 -4.77 3.27 -13.05
CA HIS A 39 -5.84 2.39 -13.51
C HIS A 39 -6.59 1.77 -12.34
N ARG A 40 -7.92 1.69 -12.49
CA ARG A 40 -8.75 1.05 -11.47
C ARG A 40 -8.31 -0.39 -11.22
N THR A 41 -7.98 -1.11 -12.28
CA THR A 41 -7.54 -2.49 -12.15
C THR A 41 -6.25 -2.59 -11.33
N ALA A 42 -5.33 -1.66 -11.56
CA ALA A 42 -4.08 -1.64 -10.82
C ALA A 42 -4.33 -1.38 -9.35
N LEU A 43 -5.20 -0.42 -9.03
CA LEU A 43 -5.54 -0.13 -7.65
C LEU A 43 -6.22 -1.31 -6.98
N GLY A 44 -7.13 -1.98 -7.69
CA GLY A 44 -7.81 -3.15 -7.14
C GLY A 44 -6.84 -4.25 -6.79
N ARG A 45 -5.88 -4.52 -7.68
CA ARG A 45 -4.88 -5.56 -7.41
C ARG A 45 -3.99 -5.17 -6.24
N LEU A 46 -3.65 -3.90 -6.14
CA LEU A 46 -2.85 -3.41 -5.04
C LEU A 46 -3.57 -3.61 -3.71
N GLU A 47 -4.84 -3.24 -3.66
CA GLU A 47 -5.62 -3.37 -2.42
C GLU A 47 -5.82 -4.82 -2.01
N ARG A 48 -5.84 -5.74 -2.97
CA ARG A 48 -5.99 -7.17 -2.66
C ARG A 48 -4.66 -7.85 -2.35
N GLY A 49 -3.56 -7.09 -2.43
CA GLY A 49 -2.26 -7.66 -2.16
C GLY A 49 -1.75 -8.56 -3.27
N GLU A 50 -2.27 -8.39 -4.48
CA GLU A 50 -1.91 -9.24 -5.62
C GLU A 50 -0.71 -8.72 -6.38
N SER A 51 -0.29 -7.50 -6.13
CA SER A 51 0.85 -6.92 -6.81
C SER A 51 1.64 -6.06 -5.84
N GLY A 52 2.91 -5.86 -6.17
CA GLY A 52 3.71 -4.87 -5.47
C GLY A 52 3.35 -3.47 -5.96
N VAL A 53 3.96 -2.48 -5.36
CA VAL A 53 3.70 -1.09 -5.72
C VAL A 53 5.02 -0.33 -5.69
N THR A 54 5.20 0.57 -6.63
CA THR A 54 6.35 1.48 -6.55
C THR A 54 6.02 2.61 -5.57
N ILE A 55 7.06 3.20 -5.03
CA ILE A 55 6.88 4.33 -4.13
C ILE A 55 6.13 5.47 -4.82
N GLU A 56 6.44 5.68 -6.10
CA GLU A 56 5.80 6.77 -6.84
C GLU A 56 4.32 6.55 -7.03
N VAL A 57 3.93 5.31 -7.34
CA VAL A 57 2.51 5.01 -7.49
C VAL A 57 1.80 5.11 -6.16
N LEU A 58 2.45 4.61 -5.09
CA LEU A 58 1.86 4.72 -3.76
C LEU A 58 1.65 6.20 -3.39
N ALA A 59 2.66 7.03 -3.64
CA ALA A 59 2.53 8.46 -3.36
C ALA A 59 1.37 9.07 -4.14
N ALA A 60 1.21 8.68 -5.41
CA ALA A 60 0.13 9.19 -6.24
C ALA A 60 -1.24 8.83 -5.68
N VAL A 61 -1.37 7.61 -5.15
CA VAL A 61 -2.63 7.16 -4.58
C VAL A 61 -2.91 7.83 -3.24
N LEU A 62 -1.86 8.09 -2.47
CA LEU A 62 -2.02 8.72 -1.16
C LEU A 62 -2.31 10.22 -1.25
N ALA A 63 -1.92 10.87 -2.34
CA ALA A 63 -2.11 12.31 -2.47
C ALA A 63 -3.58 12.72 -2.35
N PRO A 64 -4.52 12.09 -3.08
CA PRO A 64 -5.92 12.45 -2.91
C PRO A 64 -6.46 12.17 -1.51
N LEU A 65 -5.81 11.28 -0.78
CA LEU A 65 -6.21 10.97 0.59
C LEU A 65 -5.56 11.92 1.59
N GLU A 66 -4.63 12.77 1.12
CA GLU A 66 -3.91 13.72 1.96
C GLU A 66 -3.13 13.02 3.06
N ILE A 67 -2.50 11.90 2.70
CA ILE A 67 -1.71 11.11 3.64
C ILE A 67 -0.28 11.06 3.13
N SER A 68 0.67 11.38 4.00
CA SER A 68 2.08 11.31 3.65
C SER A 68 2.55 9.86 3.65
N LEU A 69 3.66 9.62 2.96
CA LEU A 69 4.27 8.29 2.99
C LEU A 69 4.64 7.89 4.40
N ALA A 70 5.16 8.85 5.18
CA ALA A 70 5.52 8.55 6.56
C ALA A 70 4.31 8.13 7.38
N ALA A 71 3.20 8.84 7.23
CA ALA A 71 1.99 8.50 7.95
C ALA A 71 1.44 7.15 7.52
N PHE A 72 1.52 6.88 6.21
CA PHE A 72 1.06 5.60 5.70
C PHE A 72 1.82 4.43 6.34
N PHE A 73 3.13 4.54 6.43
CA PHE A 73 3.96 3.45 6.92
C PHE A 73 4.14 3.45 8.43
N GLN A 74 3.58 4.42 9.13
CA GLN A 74 3.77 4.51 10.57
C GLN A 74 3.37 3.21 11.30
N PRO A 75 2.22 2.59 11.00
CA PRO A 75 1.87 1.35 11.70
C PRO A 75 2.75 0.16 11.33
N PHE A 76 3.58 0.31 10.30
CA PHE A 76 4.44 -0.78 9.84
C PHE A 76 5.74 -0.88 10.59
N GLN A 77 6.00 0.04 11.49
CA GLN A 77 7.27 0.07 12.19
C GLN A 77 7.58 -1.24 12.90
N SER A 78 6.67 -1.70 13.73
CA SER A 78 6.86 -2.97 14.43
C SER A 78 6.88 -4.15 13.49
N MET A 79 6.00 -4.13 12.50
CA MET A 79 5.92 -5.22 11.56
C MET A 79 7.21 -5.35 10.76
N MET A 80 7.78 -4.23 10.32
CA MET A 80 9.01 -4.28 9.56
C MET A 80 10.15 -4.80 10.42
N LEU A 81 10.22 -4.39 11.66
CA LEU A 81 11.23 -4.92 12.57
C LEU A 81 11.05 -6.40 12.81
N SER A 82 9.82 -6.84 12.98
CA SER A 82 9.52 -8.26 13.15
C SER A 82 9.91 -9.07 11.95
N ALA A 83 9.73 -8.51 10.77
CA ALA A 83 9.99 -9.23 9.53
C ALA A 83 11.45 -9.17 9.13
N ALA A 84 12.25 -8.34 9.79
CA ALA A 84 13.65 -8.19 9.43
C ALA A 84 14.37 -9.51 9.63
N PRO A 85 15.28 -9.83 8.72
CA PRO A 85 16.09 -11.03 8.90
C PRO A 85 16.92 -10.89 10.14
N ARG A 86 17.09 -12.00 10.80
CA ARG A 86 17.85 -11.97 11.91
C ARG A 86 19.19 -11.95 11.54
N ARG A 87 19.88 -11.22 11.95
CA ARG A 87 21.17 -11.21 11.57
C ARG A 87 22.00 -11.64 12.49
N ARG A 88 22.56 -12.01 12.69
CA ARG A 88 23.14 -12.46 13.40
C ARG A 88 24.12 -12.17 13.79
N ARG A 89 24.42 -11.96 14.31
CA ARG A 89 25.16 -11.73 14.68
C ARG A 89 25.82 -11.82 14.98
#